data_bcd3508644f11f5b2ace239dbf7b7254
#
_entry.id   bcd3508644f11f5b2ace239dbf7b7254
#
_cell.length_a   1.000
_cell.length_b   1.000
_cell.length_c   1.000
_cell.angle_alpha   90.00
_cell.angle_beta   90.00
_cell.angle_gamma   90.00
#
_symmetry.space_group_name_H-M   'P 1'
#
loop_
_entity.id
_entity.type
_entity.pdbx_description
1 polymer ?
#
loop_
_entity_poly.entity_id
_entity_poly.type
_entity_poly.pdbx_seq_one_letter_code
_entity_poly.pdbx_strand_id
1 'polypeptide(L)'
;MVAADLLASAAEHGVPISHAVTLGSPTGQLDGFPVGSHVLSLEHRGDVVPLLDGVANPDSVEQVTVTFDTADPGGVAAHHGFGAYAEGAALVDASTDPSVHAAVRELHRAGFLGAPEGTEVTSRLFQVVRTDHP
;
A
#
# COMPACT_ATOMS: atom_id res chain seq x y z
N MET A 1 3.54 7.43 1.91
CA MET A 1 3.71 8.59 1.01
C MET A 1 4.57 8.26 -0.20
N VAL A 2 5.85 7.96 -0.09
CA VAL A 2 6.74 7.77 -1.26
C VAL A 2 6.19 6.83 -2.33
N ALA A 3 5.65 5.67 -1.97
CA ALA A 3 5.10 4.72 -2.94
C ALA A 3 3.86 5.26 -3.67
N ALA A 4 3.00 5.99 -2.96
CA ALA A 4 1.81 6.59 -3.52
C ALA A 4 2.16 7.77 -4.45
N ASP A 5 3.11 8.61 -4.04
CA ASP A 5 3.62 9.71 -4.88
C ASP A 5 4.30 9.18 -6.15
N LEU A 6 5.08 8.10 -6.03
CA LEU A 6 5.71 7.44 -7.19
C LEU A 6 4.65 6.90 -8.15
N LEU A 7 3.59 6.26 -7.64
CA LEU A 7 2.51 5.77 -8.49
C LEU A 7 1.79 6.92 -9.20
N ALA A 8 1.44 7.99 -8.47
CA ALA A 8 0.75 9.14 -9.03
C ALA A 8 1.56 9.84 -10.14
N SER A 9 2.90 9.97 -9.96
CA SER A 9 3.79 10.65 -10.89
C SER A 9 4.42 9.72 -11.95
N ALA A 10 4.27 8.42 -11.82
CA ALA A 10 4.96 7.44 -12.68
C ALA A 10 4.67 7.63 -14.17
N ALA A 11 3.42 7.92 -14.52
CA ALA A 11 3.01 8.14 -15.90
C ALA A 11 3.69 9.37 -16.54
N GLU A 12 3.90 10.44 -15.76
CA GLU A 12 4.58 11.66 -16.23
C GLU A 12 6.06 11.39 -16.55
N HIS A 13 6.65 10.41 -15.87
CA HIS A 13 8.05 10.01 -16.05
C HIS A 13 8.23 8.80 -16.97
N GLY A 14 7.16 8.33 -17.61
CA GLY A 14 7.21 7.18 -18.51
C GLY A 14 7.50 5.85 -17.82
N VAL A 15 7.23 5.74 -16.51
CA VAL A 15 7.43 4.52 -15.73
C VAL A 15 6.09 3.80 -15.58
N PRO A 16 5.93 2.57 -16.08
CA PRO A 16 4.66 1.84 -16.00
C PRO A 16 4.48 1.22 -14.60
N ILE A 17 4.03 1.99 -13.63
CA ILE A 17 3.60 1.49 -12.32
C ILE A 17 2.07 1.41 -12.34
N SER A 18 1.53 0.25 -12.04
CA SER A 18 0.08 0.01 -12.04
C SER A 18 -0.45 -0.50 -10.69
N HIS A 19 0.41 -0.89 -9.77
CA HIS A 19 0.01 -1.47 -8.49
C HIS A 19 0.80 -0.85 -7.35
N ALA A 20 0.13 -0.62 -6.22
CA ALA A 20 0.77 -0.19 -4.99
C ALA A 20 0.08 -0.80 -3.76
N VAL A 21 0.88 -1.04 -2.72
CA VAL A 21 0.38 -1.30 -1.36
C VAL A 21 0.91 -0.20 -0.47
N THR A 22 0.03 0.42 0.31
CA THR A 22 0.39 1.45 1.27
C THR A 22 0.05 1.00 2.69
N LEU A 23 0.91 1.31 3.63
CA LEU A 23 0.77 0.97 5.04
C LEU A 23 0.78 2.27 5.84
N GLY A 24 -0.37 2.68 6.38
CA GLY A 24 -0.50 3.89 7.19
C GLY A 24 -0.12 5.18 6.44
N SER A 25 -0.39 5.27 5.16
CA SER A 25 -0.02 6.44 4.36
C SER A 25 -1.22 7.33 4.09
N PRO A 26 -1.10 8.66 4.26
CA PRO A 26 -2.10 9.60 3.81
C PRO A 26 -2.06 9.67 2.27
N THR A 27 -3.15 9.30 1.62
CA THR A 27 -3.30 9.30 0.16
C THR A 27 -4.52 10.08 -0.31
N GLY A 28 -5.30 10.63 0.64
CA GLY A 28 -6.58 11.27 0.35
C GLY A 28 -6.46 12.56 -0.46
N GLN A 29 -5.33 13.26 -0.37
CA GLN A 29 -5.08 14.50 -1.12
C GLN A 29 -4.25 14.31 -2.40
N LEU A 30 -3.88 13.08 -2.74
CA LEU A 30 -3.22 12.86 -4.03
C LEU A 30 -4.24 13.09 -5.15
N ASP A 31 -3.81 13.77 -6.22
CA ASP A 31 -4.66 14.16 -7.38
C ASP A 31 -5.18 12.97 -8.21
N GLY A 32 -5.34 11.84 -7.57
CA GLY A 32 -5.79 10.58 -8.16
C GLY A 32 -4.61 9.75 -8.68
N PHE A 33 -4.88 8.47 -8.79
CA PHE A 33 -3.94 7.55 -9.41
C PHE A 33 -4.27 7.37 -10.89
N PRO A 34 -3.30 7.02 -11.75
CA PRO A 34 -3.57 6.74 -13.16
C PRO A 34 -4.70 5.73 -13.32
N VAL A 35 -5.55 5.93 -14.32
CA VAL A 35 -6.66 5.01 -14.62
C VAL A 35 -6.13 3.59 -14.83
N GLY A 36 -6.75 2.60 -14.19
CA GLY A 36 -6.31 1.21 -14.20
C GLY A 36 -5.21 0.90 -13.19
N SER A 37 -4.87 1.83 -12.30
CA SER A 37 -4.01 1.51 -11.15
C SER A 37 -4.80 0.82 -10.06
N HIS A 38 -4.18 -0.18 -9.41
CA HIS A 38 -4.75 -0.89 -8.27
C HIS A 38 -3.95 -0.57 -7.00
N VAL A 39 -4.63 -0.01 -6.01
CA VAL A 39 -4.02 0.37 -4.72
C VAL A 39 -4.72 -0.35 -3.59
N LEU A 40 -3.95 -1.04 -2.76
CA LEU A 40 -4.41 -1.59 -1.49
C LEU A 40 -3.80 -0.78 -0.35
N SER A 41 -4.63 -0.06 0.38
CA SER A 41 -4.23 0.73 1.53
C SER A 41 -4.64 0.02 2.81
N LEU A 42 -3.69 -0.23 3.71
CA LEU A 42 -3.95 -0.76 5.04
C LEU A 42 -3.84 0.37 6.06
N GLU A 43 -4.85 0.49 6.92
CA GLU A 43 -4.93 1.51 7.97
C GLU A 43 -5.24 0.87 9.33
N HIS A 44 -4.35 1.05 10.30
CA HIS A 44 -4.68 0.71 11.68
C HIS A 44 -5.58 1.79 12.26
N ARG A 45 -6.70 1.42 12.89
CA ARG A 45 -7.73 2.35 13.42
C ARG A 45 -7.16 3.40 14.40
N GLY A 46 -6.16 3.05 15.16
CA GLY A 46 -5.49 3.97 16.10
C GLY A 46 -4.30 4.74 15.48
N ASP A 47 -3.97 4.50 14.23
CA ASP A 47 -2.92 5.22 13.52
C ASP A 47 -3.45 6.58 13.02
N VAL A 48 -2.81 7.65 13.45
CA VAL A 48 -3.20 9.01 13.04
C VAL A 48 -2.53 9.46 11.74
N VAL A 49 -1.50 8.73 11.29
CA VAL A 49 -0.71 9.13 10.12
C VAL A 49 -1.53 9.14 8.82
N PRO A 50 -2.42 8.17 8.54
CA PRO A 50 -3.28 8.22 7.35
C PRO A 50 -4.18 9.46 7.27
N LEU A 51 -4.45 10.09 8.42
CA LEU A 51 -5.34 11.25 8.53
C LEU A 51 -4.60 12.59 8.52
N LEU A 52 -3.27 12.59 8.39
CA LEU A 52 -2.46 13.83 8.48
C LEU A 52 -2.73 14.81 7.33
N ASP A 53 -3.23 14.35 6.21
CA ASP A 53 -3.64 15.20 5.10
C ASP A 53 -5.08 15.75 5.26
N GLY A 54 -5.82 15.32 6.30
CA GLY A 54 -7.16 15.80 6.62
C GLY A 54 -8.27 15.23 5.74
N VAL A 55 -7.97 14.26 4.89
CA VAL A 55 -8.92 13.59 3.99
C VAL A 55 -8.79 12.08 4.18
N ALA A 56 -9.91 11.37 4.19
CA ALA A 56 -9.90 9.92 4.23
C ALA A 56 -9.31 9.35 2.94
N ASN A 57 -8.55 8.26 3.07
CA ASN A 57 -8.05 7.56 1.90
C ASN A 57 -9.20 7.05 1.03
N PRO A 58 -9.05 7.04 -0.30
CA PRO A 58 -10.08 6.58 -1.22
C PRO A 58 -10.47 5.11 -0.99
N ASP A 59 -11.75 4.81 -1.14
CA ASP A 59 -12.26 3.44 -1.14
C ASP A 59 -13.15 3.22 -2.37
N SER A 60 -12.69 2.40 -3.29
CA SER A 60 -13.34 2.09 -4.57
C SER A 60 -12.93 0.70 -5.05
N VAL A 61 -13.36 0.31 -6.25
CA VAL A 61 -12.97 -0.98 -6.85
C VAL A 61 -11.47 -1.05 -7.17
N GLU A 62 -10.86 0.08 -7.52
CA GLU A 62 -9.44 0.17 -7.90
C GLU A 62 -8.55 0.61 -6.74
N GLN A 63 -9.14 1.23 -5.71
CA GLN A 63 -8.43 1.78 -4.55
C GLN A 63 -9.10 1.28 -3.27
N VAL A 64 -8.74 0.09 -2.84
CA VAL A 64 -9.35 -0.55 -1.66
C VAL A 64 -8.62 -0.12 -0.40
N THR A 65 -9.36 0.47 0.55
CA THR A 65 -8.84 0.82 1.87
C THR A 65 -9.38 -0.14 2.92
N VAL A 66 -8.48 -0.84 3.59
CA VAL A 66 -8.81 -1.78 4.67
C VAL A 66 -8.40 -1.19 6.01
N THR A 67 -9.40 -0.91 6.85
CA THR A 67 -9.17 -0.49 8.24
C THR A 67 -9.21 -1.71 9.15
N PHE A 68 -8.20 -1.85 10.00
CA PHE A 68 -8.08 -2.97 10.94
C PHE A 68 -7.72 -2.51 12.35
N ASP A 69 -7.90 -3.39 13.32
CA ASP A 69 -7.44 -3.24 14.72
C ASP A 69 -6.53 -4.40 15.10
N THR A 70 -5.61 -4.15 16.02
CA THR A 70 -4.79 -5.18 16.67
C THR A 70 -5.09 -5.27 18.17
N ALA A 71 -4.80 -6.41 18.79
CA ALA A 71 -5.24 -6.71 20.15
C ALA A 71 -4.57 -5.85 21.25
N ASP A 72 -3.33 -5.41 21.05
CA ASP A 72 -2.61 -4.52 21.97
C ASP A 72 -1.71 -3.57 21.18
N PRO A 73 -2.25 -2.42 20.85
CA PRO A 73 -1.52 -1.47 20.04
C PRO A 73 -0.45 -0.68 20.83
N GLY A 74 -0.47 -0.68 22.15
CA GLY A 74 0.34 0.25 22.92
C GLY A 74 -0.07 1.70 22.71
N GLY A 75 0.89 2.63 22.64
CA GLY A 75 0.61 4.04 22.35
C GLY A 75 0.49 4.34 20.86
N VAL A 76 0.11 5.58 20.51
CA VAL A 76 -0.12 6.05 19.12
C VAL A 76 1.03 5.67 18.16
N ALA A 77 2.28 5.75 18.61
CA ALA A 77 3.44 5.37 17.80
C ALA A 77 3.48 3.87 17.47
N ALA A 78 2.92 3.01 18.32
CA ALA A 78 2.87 1.57 18.07
C ALA A 78 1.85 1.23 16.99
N HIS A 79 0.75 2.00 16.88
CA HIS A 79 -0.24 1.82 15.81
C HIS A 79 0.34 2.06 14.42
N HIS A 80 1.35 2.92 14.29
CA HIS A 80 2.10 3.14 13.05
C HIS A 80 3.31 2.23 12.91
N GLY A 81 3.52 1.30 13.86
CA GLY A 81 4.66 0.41 13.88
C GLY A 81 4.53 -0.76 12.89
N PHE A 82 5.66 -1.26 12.40
CA PHE A 82 5.72 -2.41 11.49
C PHE A 82 4.97 -3.63 12.02
N GLY A 83 5.04 -3.91 13.35
CA GLY A 83 4.35 -5.05 13.97
C GLY A 83 2.84 -5.00 13.77
N ALA A 84 2.21 -3.84 14.02
CA ALA A 84 0.77 -3.65 13.83
C ALA A 84 0.36 -3.90 12.36
N TYR A 85 1.12 -3.40 11.40
CA TYR A 85 0.84 -3.60 9.98
C TYR A 85 1.13 -5.02 9.50
N ALA A 86 2.08 -5.75 10.10
CA ALA A 86 2.29 -7.17 9.84
C ALA A 86 1.08 -8.01 10.30
N GLU A 87 0.52 -7.71 11.49
CA GLU A 87 -0.74 -8.32 11.95
C GLU A 87 -1.91 -7.94 11.02
N GLY A 88 -2.01 -6.67 10.62
CA GLY A 88 -3.02 -6.21 9.67
C GLY A 88 -2.96 -6.95 8.33
N ALA A 89 -1.77 -7.19 7.80
CA ALA A 89 -1.57 -7.97 6.59
C ALA A 89 -2.09 -9.41 6.74
N ALA A 90 -1.84 -10.05 7.89
CA ALA A 90 -2.39 -11.38 8.19
C ALA A 90 -3.93 -11.39 8.27
N LEU A 91 -4.53 -10.31 8.78
CA LEU A 91 -6.00 -10.15 8.77
C LEU A 91 -6.55 -9.99 7.34
N VAL A 92 -5.83 -9.28 6.47
CA VAL A 92 -6.18 -9.16 5.05
C VAL A 92 -6.14 -10.51 4.36
N ASP A 93 -5.10 -11.30 4.58
CA ASP A 93 -4.98 -12.66 4.03
C ASP A 93 -6.11 -13.60 4.51
N ALA A 94 -6.54 -13.45 5.75
CA ALA A 94 -7.62 -14.22 6.35
C ALA A 94 -9.03 -13.66 6.05
N SER A 95 -9.12 -12.49 5.40
CA SER A 95 -10.40 -11.83 5.15
C SER A 95 -11.28 -12.65 4.21
N THR A 96 -12.58 -12.65 4.48
CA THR A 96 -13.60 -13.23 3.60
C THR A 96 -14.37 -12.16 2.81
N ASP A 97 -13.99 -10.89 2.96
CA ASP A 97 -14.61 -9.79 2.23
C ASP A 97 -14.29 -9.88 0.73
N PRO A 98 -15.31 -9.83 -0.15
CA PRO A 98 -15.09 -9.97 -1.59
C PRO A 98 -14.21 -8.88 -2.22
N SER A 99 -14.27 -7.65 -1.71
CA SER A 99 -13.46 -6.52 -2.23
C SER A 99 -11.99 -6.70 -1.88
N VAL A 100 -11.70 -7.09 -0.63
CA VAL A 100 -10.36 -7.40 -0.15
C VAL A 100 -9.78 -8.58 -0.94
N HIS A 101 -10.55 -9.66 -1.11
CA HIS A 101 -10.14 -10.81 -1.93
C HIS A 101 -9.86 -10.43 -3.39
N ALA A 102 -10.66 -9.53 -3.97
CA ALA A 102 -10.43 -9.07 -5.33
C ALA A 102 -9.12 -8.30 -5.43
N ALA A 103 -8.85 -7.37 -4.51
CA ALA A 103 -7.61 -6.60 -4.46
C ALA A 103 -6.37 -7.49 -4.28
N VAL A 104 -6.41 -8.44 -3.34
CA VAL A 104 -5.30 -9.38 -3.11
C VAL A 104 -5.05 -10.26 -4.34
N ARG A 105 -6.11 -10.80 -4.97
CA ARG A 105 -5.95 -11.58 -6.21
C ARG A 105 -5.35 -10.78 -7.35
N GLU A 106 -5.68 -9.50 -7.46
CA GLU A 106 -5.11 -8.63 -8.49
C GLU A 106 -3.62 -8.41 -8.27
N LEU A 107 -3.20 -8.18 -7.04
CA LEU A 107 -1.79 -8.10 -6.66
C LEU A 107 -1.02 -9.40 -6.95
N HIS A 108 -1.65 -10.57 -6.72
CA HIS A 108 -1.07 -11.86 -7.10
C HIS A 108 -0.93 -12.01 -8.62
N ARG A 109 -1.96 -11.64 -9.40
CA ARG A 109 -1.91 -11.70 -10.87
C ARG A 109 -0.82 -10.80 -11.45
N ALA A 110 -0.62 -9.64 -10.83
CA ALA A 110 0.44 -8.71 -11.21
C ALA A 110 1.84 -9.18 -10.80
N GLY A 111 1.95 -10.29 -10.06
CA GLY A 111 3.23 -10.78 -9.52
C GLY A 111 3.77 -9.93 -8.36
N PHE A 112 2.94 -9.08 -7.76
CA PHE A 112 3.34 -8.19 -6.68
C PHE A 112 3.46 -8.94 -5.34
N LEU A 113 2.53 -9.84 -5.05
CA LEU A 113 2.50 -10.65 -3.83
C LEU A 113 2.98 -12.07 -4.10
N GLY A 114 4.29 -12.21 -4.35
CA GLY A 114 4.90 -13.51 -4.52
C GLY A 114 4.51 -14.21 -5.83
N ALA A 115 5.27 -15.24 -6.14
CA ALA A 115 5.06 -16.07 -7.30
C ALA A 115 4.44 -17.41 -6.86
N PRO A 116 3.74 -18.13 -7.76
CA PRO A 116 3.27 -19.48 -7.49
C PRO A 116 4.41 -20.39 -7.00
N GLU A 117 4.05 -21.38 -6.18
CA GLU A 117 5.01 -22.36 -5.66
C GLU A 117 5.88 -22.93 -6.79
N GLY A 118 7.20 -22.94 -6.61
CA GLY A 118 8.16 -23.42 -7.63
C GLY A 118 8.68 -22.35 -8.58
N THR A 119 8.29 -21.09 -8.43
CA THR A 119 8.85 -20.00 -9.23
C THR A 119 10.15 -19.48 -8.60
N GLU A 120 11.20 -19.29 -9.40
CA GLU A 120 12.43 -18.65 -8.95
C GLU A 120 12.22 -17.15 -8.76
N VAL A 121 12.47 -16.65 -7.55
CA VAL A 121 12.39 -15.23 -7.23
C VAL A 121 13.78 -14.62 -7.27
N THR A 122 13.99 -13.64 -8.14
CA THR A 122 15.23 -12.88 -8.21
C THR A 122 15.05 -11.54 -7.50
N SER A 123 15.80 -11.31 -6.43
CA SER A 123 15.85 -10.01 -5.76
C SER A 123 17.00 -9.16 -6.31
N ARG A 124 16.69 -7.90 -6.62
CA ARG A 124 17.71 -6.89 -6.98
C ARG A 124 17.64 -5.74 -6.00
N LEU A 125 18.77 -5.42 -5.36
CA LEU A 125 18.91 -4.27 -4.50
C LEU A 125 19.45 -3.09 -5.32
N PHE A 126 18.74 -1.98 -5.29
CA PHE A 126 19.18 -0.73 -5.91
C PHE A 126 19.49 0.30 -4.81
N GLN A 127 20.65 0.94 -4.90
CA GLN A 127 20.97 2.06 -4.05
C GLN A 127 20.72 3.35 -4.84
N VAL A 128 19.82 4.17 -4.34
CA VAL A 128 19.58 5.50 -4.90
C VAL A 128 20.49 6.49 -4.20
N VAL A 129 21.36 7.15 -4.95
CA VAL A 129 22.27 8.17 -4.44
C VAL A 129 21.86 9.51 -5.05
N ARG A 130 21.66 10.51 -4.19
CA ARG A 130 21.47 11.88 -4.64
C ARG A 130 22.79 12.39 -5.24
N THR A 131 22.77 12.75 -6.51
CA THR A 131 23.87 13.47 -7.15
C THR A 131 23.50 14.95 -7.16
N ASP A 132 24.28 15.76 -6.47
CA ASP A 132 24.18 17.21 -6.62
C ASP A 132 24.78 17.56 -7.98
N HIS A 133 23.93 18.03 -8.88
CA HIS A 133 24.43 18.65 -10.10
C HIS A 133 24.93 20.06 -9.77
N PRO A 134 26.16 20.45 -10.21
CA PRO A 134 26.68 21.76 -10.01
C PRO A 134 25.88 22.83 -10.76
#